data_b82b268fca95d7b49ce5b2b8a45d26db
#
_entry.id   b82b268fca95d7b49ce5b2b8a45d26db
#
_cell.length_a   1.000
_cell.length_b   1.000
_cell.length_c   1.000
_cell.angle_alpha   90.00
_cell.angle_beta   90.00
_cell.angle_gamma   90.00
#
_symmetry.space_group_name_H-M   'P 1'
#
loop_
_entity.id
_entity.type
_entity.pdbx_description
1 polymer ?
#
loop_
_entity_poly.entity_id
_entity_poly.type
_entity_poly.pdbx_seq_one_letter_code
_entity_poly.pdbx_strand_id
1 'polypeptide(L)'
;METPLWLGKQHPYCVVIPVINEGERIKSLLKRMEAERISSIADIIIVDGGSTDGSLELDSLQQVGVRGLVVKKGPGKLSAQLRCAYAFALDQGYKGIVTIDGNDKDDPEAIPRFIEALEGGIDFVQASRFLPGGVAVNTPKSRDFAIRYIHAPCLSVASGFKWTDTTQGFRAYSRRMLLDTQIAPFRDDFMTYELLAY
;
A
#
# COMPACT_ATOMS: atom_id res chain seq x y z
N MET A 1 16.56 0.47 -9.05
CA MET A 1 15.60 -0.63 -8.90
C MET A 1 15.87 -1.67 -9.97
N GLU A 2 15.53 -2.92 -9.71
CA GLU A 2 15.52 -4.02 -10.69
C GLU A 2 14.08 -4.54 -10.80
N THR A 3 13.74 -5.14 -11.94
CA THR A 3 12.40 -5.65 -12.19
C THR A 3 12.49 -7.08 -12.72
N PRO A 4 12.74 -8.07 -11.84
CA PRO A 4 12.89 -9.47 -12.23
C PRO A 4 11.65 -10.08 -12.89
N LEU A 5 10.46 -9.54 -12.58
CA LEU A 5 9.21 -9.90 -13.21
C LEU A 5 8.44 -8.63 -13.60
N TRP A 6 8.02 -8.55 -14.85
CA TRP A 6 7.07 -7.56 -15.32
C TRP A 6 6.32 -8.06 -16.55
N LEU A 7 5.03 -8.32 -16.41
CA LEU A 7 4.16 -8.84 -17.46
C LEU A 7 3.41 -7.73 -18.23
N GLY A 8 3.83 -6.49 -18.02
CA GLY A 8 3.17 -5.32 -18.60
C GLY A 8 1.90 -4.93 -17.84
N LYS A 9 1.48 -3.67 -17.99
CA LYS A 9 0.26 -3.13 -17.41
C LYS A 9 -0.98 -3.69 -18.09
N GLN A 10 -1.97 -4.12 -17.30
CA GLN A 10 -3.25 -4.61 -17.80
C GLN A 10 -4.42 -3.74 -17.33
N HIS A 11 -4.38 -3.27 -16.07
CA HIS A 11 -5.46 -2.51 -15.45
C HIS A 11 -5.09 -1.03 -15.24
N PRO A 12 -6.08 -0.14 -15.09
CA PRO A 12 -5.83 1.27 -14.78
C PRO A 12 -5.21 1.50 -13.39
N TYR A 13 -5.45 0.58 -12.46
CA TYR A 13 -5.01 0.64 -11.06
C TYR A 13 -4.08 -0.53 -10.75
N CYS A 14 -3.22 -0.35 -9.77
CA CYS A 14 -2.39 -1.43 -9.25
C CYS A 14 -2.47 -1.51 -7.72
N VAL A 15 -2.24 -2.71 -7.21
CA VAL A 15 -2.03 -2.99 -5.80
C VAL A 15 -0.55 -3.20 -5.57
N VAL A 16 0.05 -2.38 -4.71
CA VAL A 16 1.46 -2.45 -4.35
C VAL A 16 1.62 -3.07 -2.97
N ILE A 17 2.46 -4.09 -2.87
CA ILE A 17 2.72 -4.84 -1.65
C ILE A 17 4.20 -4.71 -1.30
N PRO A 18 4.58 -3.86 -0.31
CA PRO A 18 5.95 -3.83 0.18
C PRO A 18 6.23 -5.11 0.99
N VAL A 19 7.33 -5.79 0.66
CA VAL A 19 7.73 -7.06 1.26
C VAL A 19 9.19 -7.01 1.69
N ILE A 20 9.50 -7.56 2.85
CA ILE A 20 10.86 -7.92 3.28
C ILE A 20 10.79 -9.09 4.26
N ASN A 21 11.20 -10.28 3.82
CA ASN A 21 11.23 -11.51 4.62
C ASN A 21 9.89 -11.82 5.32
N GLU A 22 8.79 -11.75 4.58
CA GLU A 22 7.44 -12.02 5.11
C GLU A 22 7.07 -13.51 5.14
N GLY A 23 7.85 -14.37 4.48
CA GLY A 23 7.68 -15.84 4.52
C GLY A 23 6.29 -16.30 4.12
N GLU A 24 5.64 -17.08 4.99
CA GLU A 24 4.30 -17.61 4.72
C GLU A 24 3.19 -16.54 4.75
N ARG A 25 3.43 -15.38 5.38
CA ARG A 25 2.45 -14.30 5.45
C ARG A 25 2.13 -13.72 4.08
N ILE A 26 3.16 -13.44 3.27
CA ILE A 26 2.91 -12.96 1.90
C ILE A 26 2.21 -14.00 1.04
N LYS A 27 2.54 -15.28 1.19
CA LYS A 27 1.86 -16.35 0.46
C LYS A 27 0.39 -16.47 0.86
N SER A 28 0.07 -16.33 2.15
CA SER A 28 -1.30 -16.31 2.66
C SER A 28 -2.09 -15.14 2.10
N LEU A 29 -1.52 -13.92 2.14
CA LEU A 29 -2.15 -12.73 1.57
C LEU A 29 -2.46 -12.91 0.07
N LEU A 30 -1.49 -13.40 -0.71
CA LEU A 30 -1.67 -13.62 -2.15
C LEU A 30 -2.75 -14.64 -2.46
N LYS A 31 -2.87 -15.73 -1.69
CA LYS A 31 -3.97 -16.70 -1.83
C LYS A 31 -5.33 -16.08 -1.53
N ARG A 32 -5.42 -15.21 -0.53
CA ARG A 32 -6.66 -14.46 -0.23
C ARG A 32 -7.00 -13.51 -1.38
N MET A 33 -6.00 -12.79 -1.93
CA MET A 33 -6.21 -11.92 -3.09
C MET A 33 -6.65 -12.71 -4.34
N GLU A 34 -6.12 -13.91 -4.54
CA GLU A 34 -6.55 -14.82 -5.61
C GLU A 34 -8.02 -15.25 -5.42
N ALA A 35 -8.41 -15.66 -4.21
CA ALA A 35 -9.79 -16.01 -3.88
C ALA A 35 -10.77 -14.86 -4.16
N GLU A 36 -10.37 -13.62 -3.86
CA GLU A 36 -11.11 -12.39 -4.13
C GLU A 36 -10.98 -11.90 -5.59
N ARG A 37 -10.23 -12.62 -6.44
CA ARG A 37 -10.00 -12.29 -7.85
C ARG A 37 -9.46 -10.87 -8.06
N ILE A 38 -8.60 -10.39 -7.16
CA ILE A 38 -8.05 -9.02 -7.23
C ILE A 38 -7.30 -8.80 -8.55
N SER A 39 -6.61 -9.81 -9.07
CA SER A 39 -5.91 -9.74 -10.36
C SER A 39 -6.82 -9.48 -11.58
N SER A 40 -8.14 -9.61 -11.44
CA SER A 40 -9.10 -9.29 -12.51
C SER A 40 -9.50 -7.81 -12.55
N ILE A 41 -9.15 -7.02 -11.52
CA ILE A 41 -9.53 -5.61 -11.40
C ILE A 41 -8.33 -4.68 -11.23
N ALA A 42 -7.18 -5.19 -10.77
CA ALA A 42 -5.96 -4.42 -10.56
C ALA A 42 -4.72 -5.28 -10.79
N ASP A 43 -3.63 -4.67 -11.23
CA ASP A 43 -2.34 -5.33 -11.37
C ASP A 43 -1.66 -5.46 -10.00
N ILE A 44 -1.31 -6.68 -9.59
CA ILE A 44 -0.63 -6.94 -8.32
C ILE A 44 0.88 -6.79 -8.53
N ILE A 45 1.51 -5.89 -7.78
CA ILE A 45 2.94 -5.57 -7.86
C ILE A 45 3.57 -5.72 -6.48
N ILE A 46 4.51 -6.63 -6.34
CA ILE A 46 5.31 -6.75 -5.14
C ILE A 46 6.53 -5.83 -5.27
N VAL A 47 6.81 -5.09 -4.19
CA VAL A 47 8.03 -4.27 -4.09
C VAL A 47 8.89 -4.83 -2.97
N ASP A 48 9.95 -5.52 -3.35
CA ASP A 48 10.85 -6.21 -2.43
C ASP A 48 11.93 -5.28 -1.88
N GLY A 49 12.09 -5.28 -0.57
CA GLY A 49 13.13 -4.57 0.16
C GLY A 49 14.47 -5.30 0.24
N GLY A 50 14.60 -6.46 -0.42
CA GLY A 50 15.77 -7.33 -0.38
C GLY A 50 15.54 -8.59 0.45
N SER A 51 14.45 -9.30 0.20
CA SER A 51 14.13 -10.57 0.86
C SER A 51 15.15 -11.66 0.53
N THR A 52 15.43 -12.52 1.52
CA THR A 52 16.37 -13.64 1.42
C THR A 52 15.75 -14.96 1.89
N ASP A 53 14.46 -14.95 2.19
CA ASP A 53 13.72 -16.08 2.79
C ASP A 53 13.10 -17.05 1.76
N GLY A 54 13.30 -16.79 0.46
CA GLY A 54 12.76 -17.62 -0.63
C GLY A 54 11.23 -17.49 -0.83
N SER A 55 10.59 -16.52 -0.21
CA SER A 55 9.13 -16.34 -0.31
C SER A 55 8.65 -15.75 -1.63
N LEU A 56 9.55 -15.22 -2.46
CA LEU A 56 9.25 -14.47 -3.69
C LEU A 56 9.74 -15.18 -4.96
N GLU A 57 9.53 -16.50 -5.06
CA GLU A 57 9.87 -17.26 -6.27
C GLU A 57 8.95 -16.88 -7.43
N LEU A 58 9.54 -16.56 -8.59
CA LEU A 58 8.86 -15.97 -9.74
C LEU A 58 7.69 -16.81 -10.26
N ASP A 59 7.90 -18.11 -10.40
CA ASP A 59 6.86 -19.03 -10.91
C ASP A 59 5.67 -19.09 -9.97
N SER A 60 5.91 -19.14 -8.66
CA SER A 60 4.87 -19.13 -7.65
C SER A 60 4.09 -17.81 -7.63
N LEU A 61 4.76 -16.67 -7.81
CA LEU A 61 4.13 -15.37 -7.88
C LEU A 61 3.22 -15.23 -9.10
N GLN A 62 3.66 -15.71 -10.27
CA GLN A 62 2.84 -15.67 -11.48
C GLN A 62 1.58 -16.53 -11.37
N GLN A 63 1.68 -17.71 -10.75
CA GLN A 63 0.54 -18.62 -10.55
C GLN A 63 -0.59 -17.99 -9.75
N VAL A 64 -0.28 -17.13 -8.78
CA VAL A 64 -1.27 -16.42 -7.95
C VAL A 64 -1.63 -15.02 -8.48
N GLY A 65 -1.31 -14.74 -9.74
CA GLY A 65 -1.73 -13.51 -10.43
C GLY A 65 -0.88 -12.27 -10.14
N VAL A 66 0.33 -12.42 -9.55
CA VAL A 66 1.28 -11.30 -9.43
C VAL A 66 1.82 -10.93 -10.80
N ARG A 67 1.72 -9.66 -11.14
CA ARG A 67 2.10 -9.13 -12.45
C ARG A 67 3.49 -8.53 -12.48
N GLY A 68 3.96 -8.05 -11.34
CA GLY A 68 5.28 -7.45 -11.22
C GLY A 68 5.97 -7.74 -9.90
N LEU A 69 7.29 -7.97 -9.98
CA LEU A 69 8.21 -7.96 -8.85
C LEU A 69 9.26 -6.89 -9.10
N VAL A 70 9.27 -5.87 -8.26
CA VAL A 70 10.22 -4.76 -8.28
C VAL A 70 11.12 -4.86 -7.07
N VAL A 71 12.43 -4.93 -7.28
CA VAL A 71 13.42 -5.02 -6.20
C VAL A 71 14.04 -3.65 -5.98
N LYS A 72 13.85 -3.10 -4.78
CA LYS A 72 14.49 -1.84 -4.38
C LYS A 72 15.98 -2.06 -4.16
N LYS A 73 16.82 -1.27 -4.83
CA LYS A 73 18.26 -1.20 -4.59
C LYS A 73 18.62 0.07 -3.81
N GLY A 74 19.72 0.00 -3.09
CA GLY A 74 20.21 1.13 -2.31
C GLY A 74 19.58 1.26 -0.91
N PRO A 75 19.97 2.30 -0.16
CA PRO A 75 19.62 2.47 1.25
C PRO A 75 18.14 2.82 1.46
N GLY A 76 17.74 2.85 2.73
CA GLY A 76 16.39 3.21 3.17
C GLY A 76 15.49 2.01 3.41
N LYS A 77 14.50 2.21 4.28
CA LYS A 77 13.51 1.21 4.73
C LYS A 77 12.19 1.36 3.95
N LEU A 78 11.06 1.15 4.63
CA LEU A 78 9.72 1.13 4.04
C LEU A 78 9.39 2.37 3.19
N SER A 79 9.69 3.58 3.66
CA SER A 79 9.40 4.80 2.88
C SER A 79 10.16 4.83 1.55
N ALA A 80 11.43 4.41 1.51
CA ALA A 80 12.19 4.29 0.27
C ALA A 80 11.64 3.20 -0.65
N GLN A 81 11.14 2.11 -0.08
CA GLN A 81 10.49 1.02 -0.81
C GLN A 81 9.18 1.49 -1.45
N LEU A 82 8.36 2.23 -0.70
CA LEU A 82 7.11 2.81 -1.22
C LEU A 82 7.39 3.88 -2.29
N ARG A 83 8.41 4.74 -2.13
CA ARG A 83 8.81 5.68 -3.20
C ARG A 83 9.19 4.95 -4.49
N CYS A 84 9.94 3.85 -4.36
CA CYS A 84 10.28 2.99 -5.50
C CYS A 84 9.02 2.43 -6.18
N ALA A 85 8.05 1.98 -5.40
CA ALA A 85 6.76 1.51 -5.86
C ALA A 85 5.96 2.58 -6.60
N TYR A 86 5.86 3.77 -6.01
CA TYR A 86 5.13 4.89 -6.60
C TYR A 86 5.79 5.36 -7.90
N ALA A 87 7.11 5.49 -7.92
CA ALA A 87 7.84 5.86 -9.13
C ALA A 87 7.60 4.85 -10.26
N PHE A 88 7.72 3.55 -9.96
CA PHE A 88 7.42 2.50 -10.93
C PHE A 88 5.99 2.58 -11.46
N ALA A 89 4.99 2.68 -10.57
CA ALA A 89 3.60 2.72 -10.96
C ALA A 89 3.26 3.99 -11.79
N LEU A 90 3.82 5.14 -11.43
CA LEU A 90 3.65 6.38 -12.18
C LEU A 90 4.29 6.30 -13.58
N ASP A 91 5.46 5.69 -13.69
CA ASP A 91 6.17 5.45 -14.95
C ASP A 91 5.37 4.52 -15.87
N GLN A 92 4.75 3.47 -15.31
CA GLN A 92 3.85 2.59 -16.05
C GLN A 92 2.47 3.22 -16.37
N GLY A 93 2.22 4.45 -15.92
CA GLY A 93 1.00 5.21 -16.27
C GLY A 93 -0.27 4.72 -15.54
N TYR A 94 -0.15 4.17 -14.34
CA TYR A 94 -1.32 3.85 -13.50
C TYR A 94 -2.07 5.12 -13.10
N LYS A 95 -3.41 5.04 -13.02
CA LYS A 95 -4.29 6.13 -12.58
C LYS A 95 -4.31 6.29 -11.06
N GLY A 96 -4.05 5.19 -10.35
CA GLY A 96 -4.00 5.17 -8.90
C GLY A 96 -3.35 3.89 -8.38
N ILE A 97 -2.98 3.93 -7.13
CA ILE A 97 -2.21 2.89 -6.44
C ILE A 97 -2.93 2.56 -5.12
N VAL A 98 -3.15 1.29 -4.87
CA VAL A 98 -3.57 0.77 -3.56
C VAL A 98 -2.35 0.13 -2.90
N THR A 99 -2.01 0.52 -1.67
CA THR A 99 -0.95 -0.12 -0.87
C THR A 99 -1.55 -1.01 0.20
N ILE A 100 -1.07 -2.23 0.32
CA ILE A 100 -1.42 -3.18 1.38
C ILE A 100 -0.15 -3.84 1.90
N ASP A 101 -0.01 -3.97 3.22
CA ASP A 101 1.19 -4.55 3.82
C ASP A 101 1.28 -6.07 3.57
N GLY A 102 2.48 -6.59 3.22
CA GLY A 102 2.71 -8.02 2.96
C GLY A 102 2.60 -8.93 4.19
N ASN A 103 2.24 -8.38 5.36
CA ASN A 103 2.20 -9.09 6.65
C ASN A 103 0.89 -9.83 6.95
N ASP A 104 -0.06 -9.89 5.98
CA ASP A 104 -1.36 -10.57 6.03
C ASP A 104 -2.29 -10.14 7.18
N LYS A 105 -2.19 -8.87 7.61
CA LYS A 105 -3.05 -8.32 8.67
C LYS A 105 -4.24 -7.55 8.15
N ASP A 106 -4.17 -7.11 6.91
CA ASP A 106 -5.22 -6.33 6.26
C ASP A 106 -6.14 -7.23 5.45
N ASP A 107 -7.34 -6.73 5.16
CA ASP A 107 -8.34 -7.49 4.43
C ASP A 107 -8.37 -7.10 2.94
N PRO A 108 -7.90 -7.97 2.03
CA PRO A 108 -7.89 -7.68 0.60
C PRO A 108 -9.29 -7.51 -0.01
N GLU A 109 -10.37 -7.99 0.64
CA GLU A 109 -11.76 -7.77 0.21
C GLU A 109 -12.12 -6.28 0.11
N ALA A 110 -11.40 -5.41 0.80
CA ALA A 110 -11.63 -3.97 0.75
C ALA A 110 -11.03 -3.30 -0.51
N ILE A 111 -10.10 -3.94 -1.23
CA ILE A 111 -9.41 -3.35 -2.39
C ILE A 111 -10.38 -2.78 -3.43
N PRO A 112 -11.46 -3.46 -3.84
CA PRO A 112 -12.43 -2.90 -4.79
C PRO A 112 -13.00 -1.55 -4.34
N ARG A 113 -13.29 -1.38 -3.05
CA ARG A 113 -13.82 -0.12 -2.50
C ARG A 113 -12.81 1.02 -2.58
N PHE A 114 -11.52 0.72 -2.41
CA PHE A 114 -10.45 1.71 -2.59
C PHE A 114 -10.37 2.18 -4.05
N ILE A 115 -10.46 1.25 -5.00
CA ILE A 115 -10.46 1.57 -6.43
C ILE A 115 -11.68 2.41 -6.79
N GLU A 116 -12.88 2.01 -6.35
CA GLU A 116 -14.13 2.73 -6.56
C GLU A 116 -14.04 4.18 -6.03
N ALA A 117 -13.46 4.38 -4.85
CA ALA A 117 -13.27 5.71 -4.29
C ALA A 117 -12.33 6.58 -5.14
N LEU A 118 -11.22 5.99 -5.67
CA LEU A 118 -10.32 6.69 -6.59
C LEU A 118 -11.02 7.03 -7.92
N GLU A 119 -11.86 6.13 -8.43
CA GLU A 119 -12.67 6.35 -9.64
C GLU A 119 -13.71 7.45 -9.43
N GLY A 120 -14.24 7.55 -8.22
CA GLY A 120 -15.11 8.63 -7.77
C GLY A 120 -14.42 9.99 -7.60
N GLY A 121 -13.10 10.07 -7.86
CA GLY A 121 -12.33 11.31 -7.81
C GLY A 121 -11.72 11.65 -6.44
N ILE A 122 -11.76 10.72 -5.48
CA ILE A 122 -11.08 10.87 -4.20
C ILE A 122 -9.58 10.63 -4.41
N ASP A 123 -8.74 11.54 -3.91
CA ASP A 123 -7.29 11.46 -4.11
C ASP A 123 -6.57 10.59 -3.10
N PHE A 124 -7.10 10.50 -1.88
CA PHE A 124 -6.53 9.72 -0.78
C PHE A 124 -7.60 8.93 -0.03
N VAL A 125 -7.38 7.63 0.09
CA VAL A 125 -8.26 6.72 0.83
C VAL A 125 -7.43 5.95 1.84
N GLN A 126 -7.92 5.78 3.06
CA GLN A 126 -7.25 5.00 4.09
C GLN A 126 -8.23 4.11 4.83
N ALA A 127 -7.84 2.85 5.07
CA ALA A 127 -8.56 1.97 5.98
C ALA A 127 -8.48 2.51 7.42
N SER A 128 -9.52 2.27 8.19
CA SER A 128 -9.53 2.60 9.61
C SER A 128 -10.09 1.43 10.42
N ARG A 129 -9.33 1.02 11.42
CA ARG A 129 -9.76 -0.01 12.40
C ARG A 129 -10.83 0.49 13.36
N PHE A 130 -11.08 1.80 13.40
CA PHE A 130 -11.91 2.49 14.39
C PHE A 130 -13.22 3.05 13.83
N LEU A 131 -13.48 2.81 12.56
CA LEU A 131 -14.78 3.06 11.93
C LEU A 131 -15.72 1.85 12.08
N PRO A 132 -17.05 2.04 11.94
CA PRO A 132 -17.99 0.92 11.88
C PRO A 132 -17.56 -0.11 10.83
N GLY A 133 -17.47 -1.38 11.25
CA GLY A 133 -16.95 -2.47 10.43
C GLY A 133 -15.42 -2.65 10.47
N GLY A 134 -14.67 -1.71 11.04
CA GLY A 134 -13.24 -1.85 11.29
C GLY A 134 -12.96 -2.77 12.48
N VAL A 135 -11.89 -3.55 12.40
CA VAL A 135 -11.48 -4.48 13.46
C VAL A 135 -10.03 -4.23 13.86
N ALA A 136 -9.79 -4.04 15.14
CA ALA A 136 -8.46 -3.89 15.73
C ALA A 136 -8.06 -5.20 16.44
N VAL A 137 -7.31 -6.07 15.78
CA VAL A 137 -6.84 -7.34 16.35
C VAL A 137 -5.46 -7.15 16.96
N ASN A 138 -5.28 -7.61 18.21
CA ASN A 138 -3.98 -7.62 18.90
C ASN A 138 -3.26 -6.25 18.95
N THR A 139 -4.00 -5.14 18.93
CA THR A 139 -3.41 -3.81 19.09
C THR A 139 -3.09 -3.57 20.56
N PRO A 140 -1.83 -3.27 20.94
CA PRO A 140 -1.50 -2.94 22.33
C PRO A 140 -2.33 -1.77 22.84
N LYS A 141 -2.85 -1.84 24.07
CA LYS A 141 -3.73 -0.81 24.66
C LYS A 141 -3.10 0.59 24.64
N SER A 142 -1.80 0.69 24.89
CA SER A 142 -1.06 1.97 24.82
C SER A 142 -1.07 2.57 23.41
N ARG A 143 -0.90 1.74 22.37
CA ARG A 143 -0.96 2.16 20.97
C ARG A 143 -2.38 2.57 20.56
N ASP A 144 -3.39 1.79 20.96
CA ASP A 144 -4.79 2.12 20.75
C ASP A 144 -5.14 3.48 21.37
N PHE A 145 -4.77 3.69 22.62
CA PHE A 145 -4.95 4.97 23.31
C PHE A 145 -4.25 6.13 22.58
N ALA A 146 -2.97 5.95 22.22
CA ALA A 146 -2.21 6.98 21.53
C ALA A 146 -2.82 7.37 20.19
N ILE A 147 -3.30 6.39 19.40
CA ILE A 147 -3.93 6.69 18.11
C ILE A 147 -5.23 7.47 18.31
N ARG A 148 -6.13 7.00 19.18
CA ARG A 148 -7.49 7.57 19.33
C ARG A 148 -7.49 8.94 20.01
N TYR A 149 -6.62 9.14 20.99
CA TYR A 149 -6.71 10.31 21.88
C TYR A 149 -5.59 11.33 21.68
N ILE A 150 -4.54 10.98 20.96
CA ILE A 150 -3.40 11.88 20.70
C ILE A 150 -3.20 12.08 19.20
N HIS A 151 -2.84 11.02 18.47
CA HIS A 151 -2.44 11.13 17.07
C HIS A 151 -3.59 11.58 16.16
N ALA A 152 -4.73 10.90 16.20
CA ALA A 152 -5.85 11.24 15.33
C ALA A 152 -6.44 12.63 15.63
N PRO A 153 -6.64 13.07 16.90
CA PRO A 153 -7.05 14.44 17.17
C PRO A 153 -6.05 15.50 16.72
N CYS A 154 -4.74 15.32 17.02
CA CYS A 154 -3.72 16.27 16.62
C CYS A 154 -3.65 16.42 15.09
N LEU A 155 -3.67 15.31 14.37
CA LEU A 155 -3.63 15.32 12.92
C LEU A 155 -4.93 15.90 12.32
N SER A 156 -6.07 15.65 12.96
CA SER A 156 -7.37 16.21 12.53
C SER A 156 -7.38 17.74 12.63
N VAL A 157 -6.77 18.29 13.68
CA VAL A 157 -6.63 19.75 13.82
C VAL A 157 -5.67 20.31 12.78
N ALA A 158 -4.55 19.63 12.54
CA ALA A 158 -3.52 20.10 11.61
C ALA A 158 -4.00 20.07 10.13
N SER A 159 -4.77 19.06 9.75
CA SER A 159 -5.22 18.87 8.35
C SER A 159 -6.63 19.41 8.06
N GLY A 160 -7.40 19.80 9.09
CA GLY A 160 -8.81 20.16 8.92
C GLY A 160 -9.73 18.98 8.56
N PHE A 161 -9.23 17.75 8.59
CA PHE A 161 -9.96 16.52 8.27
C PHE A 161 -10.09 15.63 9.53
N LYS A 162 -11.25 15.01 9.75
CA LYS A 162 -11.48 14.13 10.90
C LYS A 162 -10.84 12.77 10.69
N TRP A 163 -9.61 12.60 11.14
CA TRP A 163 -8.91 11.31 11.16
C TRP A 163 -9.43 10.40 12.26
N THR A 164 -9.51 9.10 11.96
CA THR A 164 -9.90 8.06 12.92
C THR A 164 -8.78 7.05 13.17
N ASP A 165 -7.94 6.80 12.16
CA ASP A 165 -6.74 5.97 12.27
C ASP A 165 -5.60 6.62 11.48
N THR A 166 -4.45 6.78 12.10
CA THR A 166 -3.29 7.45 11.50
C THR A 166 -2.11 6.51 11.23
N THR A 167 -2.24 5.24 11.63
CA THR A 167 -1.13 4.28 11.58
C THR A 167 -1.37 3.10 10.64
N GLN A 168 -2.51 3.08 9.96
CA GLN A 168 -2.84 2.03 9.02
C GLN A 168 -2.08 2.21 7.70
N GLY A 169 -1.42 1.14 7.22
CA GLY A 169 -0.67 1.13 5.97
C GLY A 169 -1.54 0.85 4.73
N PHE A 170 -2.75 0.32 4.93
CA PHE A 170 -3.69 0.03 3.85
C PHE A 170 -4.34 1.31 3.34
N ARG A 171 -3.87 1.81 2.19
CA ARG A 171 -4.18 3.14 1.64
C ARG A 171 -4.31 3.09 0.13
N ALA A 172 -4.96 4.10 -0.44
CA ALA A 172 -4.91 4.33 -1.87
C ALA A 172 -4.62 5.79 -2.19
N TYR A 173 -3.96 6.01 -3.32
CA TYR A 173 -3.52 7.31 -3.80
C TYR A 173 -3.86 7.45 -5.28
N SER A 174 -4.42 8.59 -5.66
CA SER A 174 -4.57 8.94 -7.06
C SER A 174 -3.21 9.34 -7.68
N ARG A 175 -3.09 9.17 -9.00
CA ARG A 175 -1.94 9.70 -9.75
C ARG A 175 -1.80 11.21 -9.56
N ARG A 176 -2.90 11.95 -9.51
CA ARG A 176 -2.92 13.41 -9.32
C ARG A 176 -2.22 13.79 -8.03
N MET A 177 -2.58 13.15 -6.91
CA MET A 177 -1.97 13.40 -5.61
C MET A 177 -0.47 13.09 -5.60
N LEU A 178 -0.06 11.96 -6.17
CA LEU A 178 1.36 11.57 -6.17
C LEU A 178 2.23 12.42 -7.10
N LEU A 179 1.66 13.13 -8.05
CA LEU A 179 2.35 14.07 -8.93
C LEU A 179 2.28 15.51 -8.44
N ASP A 180 1.59 15.79 -7.34
CA ASP A 180 1.51 17.13 -6.78
C ASP A 180 2.88 17.58 -6.27
N THR A 181 3.33 18.71 -6.77
CA THR A 181 4.66 19.26 -6.43
C THR A 181 4.76 19.76 -5.00
N GLN A 182 3.63 20.05 -4.34
CA GLN A 182 3.62 20.45 -2.94
C GLN A 182 3.87 19.25 -2.01
N ILE A 183 3.36 18.06 -2.39
CA ILE A 183 3.57 16.83 -1.63
C ILE A 183 5.01 16.33 -1.83
N ALA A 184 5.52 16.37 -3.06
CA ALA A 184 6.87 15.95 -3.44
C ALA A 184 7.31 14.60 -2.82
N PRO A 185 6.58 13.48 -3.03
CA PRO A 185 6.81 12.22 -2.33
C PRO A 185 8.13 11.54 -2.70
N PHE A 186 8.86 12.05 -3.69
CA PHE A 186 10.11 11.46 -4.17
C PHE A 186 11.38 12.10 -3.59
N ARG A 187 11.26 13.07 -2.70
CA ARG A 187 12.43 13.60 -1.98
C ARG A 187 12.96 12.56 -0.97
N ASP A 188 14.25 12.61 -0.65
CA ASP A 188 14.92 11.58 0.14
C ASP A 188 14.45 11.51 1.60
N ASP A 189 14.03 12.63 2.17
CA ASP A 189 13.54 12.78 3.54
C ASP A 189 12.02 12.52 3.69
N PHE A 190 11.33 12.24 2.57
CA PHE A 190 9.88 12.00 2.59
C PHE A 190 9.50 10.82 3.48
N MET A 191 8.56 11.06 4.38
CA MET A 191 7.93 10.06 5.22
C MET A 191 6.46 9.85 4.81
N THR A 192 6.03 8.61 4.72
CA THR A 192 4.66 8.28 4.28
C THR A 192 3.56 8.87 5.16
N TYR A 193 3.88 9.26 6.38
CA TYR A 193 2.94 9.97 7.27
C TYR A 193 2.60 11.39 6.79
N GLU A 194 3.47 12.01 6.00
CA GLU A 194 3.25 13.35 5.49
C GLU A 194 2.03 13.42 4.58
N LEU A 195 1.70 12.33 3.88
CA LEU A 195 0.49 12.24 3.07
C LEU A 195 -0.82 12.39 3.87
N LEU A 196 -0.76 12.28 5.19
CA LEU A 196 -1.92 12.49 6.06
C LEU A 196 -2.18 13.97 6.37
N ALA A 197 -1.23 14.85 6.06
CA ALA A 197 -1.32 16.28 6.35
C ALA A 197 -1.74 17.13 5.12
N TYR A 198 -1.78 16.52 3.94
CA TYR A 198 -2.22 17.13 2.68
C TYR A 198 -3.61 16.63 2.31
#